data_b0917c4a229aa4125976a8fd43161d1a
#
_entry.id   b0917c4a229aa4125976a8fd43161d1a
#
_cell.length_a   1.000
_cell.length_b   1.000
_cell.length_c   1.000
_cell.angle_alpha   90.00
_cell.angle_beta   90.00
_cell.angle_gamma   90.00
#
_symmetry.space_group_name_H-M   'P 1'
#
loop_
_entity.id
_entity.type
_entity.pdbx_description
1 polymer ?
#
loop_
_entity_poly.entity_id
_entity_poly.type
_entity_poly.pdbx_seq_one_letter_code
_entity_poly.pdbx_strand_id
1 'polypeptide(L)'
;MARLLLLNGPNLNLLGRREPHLYGSTTLADIENDVRVAAQAAGHQLETFQTNSEAELVDRIQQAAGSVDFILLNPGALTHTRDRKSVV
;
A
#
# COMPACT_ATOMS: atom_id res chain seq x y z
N MET A 1 -21.31 2.09 1.60
CA MET A 1 -19.94 2.33 2.12
C MET A 1 -19.12 1.06 2.04
N ALA A 2 -17.95 1.15 1.47
CA ALA A 2 -17.06 0.00 1.34
C ALA A 2 -15.91 0.10 2.34
N ARG A 3 -15.37 -1.05 2.71
CA ARG A 3 -14.16 -1.14 3.51
C ARG A 3 -13.00 -1.48 2.59
N LEU A 4 -12.00 -0.61 2.59
CA LEU A 4 -10.85 -0.73 1.72
C LEU A 4 -9.61 -1.00 2.56
N LEU A 5 -8.73 -1.85 2.06
CA LEU A 5 -7.42 -2.08 2.67
C LEU A 5 -6.35 -1.74 1.67
N LEU A 6 -5.48 -0.80 2.04
CA LEU A 6 -4.33 -0.44 1.22
C LEU A 6 -3.11 -1.15 1.77
N LEU A 7 -2.55 -2.04 0.95
CA LEU A 7 -1.34 -2.78 1.31
C LEU A 7 -0.14 -2.16 0.61
N ASN A 8 0.84 -1.79 1.38
CA ASN A 8 2.08 -1.20 0.87
C ASN A 8 3.23 -2.17 1.11
N GLY A 9 3.89 -2.54 0.03
CA GLY A 9 4.96 -3.53 0.06
C GLY A 9 6.29 -2.98 0.51
N PRO A 10 7.36 -3.76 0.28
CA PRO A 10 8.68 -3.45 0.81
C PRO A 10 9.23 -2.11 0.35
N ASN A 11 9.93 -1.47 1.26
CA ASN A 11 10.68 -0.23 1.06
C ASN A 11 9.81 1.00 0.84
N LEU A 12 8.50 0.86 0.81
CA LEU A 12 7.65 2.04 0.68
C LEU A 12 7.72 2.92 1.92
N ASN A 13 8.07 2.34 3.05
CA ASN A 13 8.28 3.11 4.28
C ASN A 13 9.47 4.05 4.19
N LEU A 14 10.30 3.90 3.16
CA LEU A 14 11.47 4.75 2.95
C LEU A 14 11.21 5.92 2.01
N LEU A 15 10.00 6.01 1.47
CA LEU A 15 9.66 7.11 0.57
C LEU A 15 9.88 8.45 1.27
N GLY A 16 10.48 9.38 0.54
CA GLY A 16 10.76 10.70 1.07
C GLY A 16 11.95 10.78 2.00
N ARG A 17 12.54 9.63 2.34
CA ARG A 17 13.67 9.60 3.27
C ARG A 17 14.99 9.28 2.61
N ARG A 18 14.96 8.70 1.41
CA ARG A 18 16.15 8.35 0.66
C ARG A 18 16.17 9.14 -0.62
N GLU A 19 17.27 9.85 -0.83
CA GLU A 19 17.50 10.57 -2.07
C GLU A 19 16.29 11.41 -2.49
N PRO A 20 15.82 12.29 -1.60
CA PRO A 20 14.62 13.07 -1.90
C PRO A 20 14.78 13.96 -3.11
N HIS A 21 16.02 14.32 -3.46
CA HIS A 21 16.26 15.14 -4.65
C HIS A 21 15.99 14.35 -5.94
N LEU A 22 15.97 13.02 -5.89
CA LEU A 22 15.67 12.20 -7.05
C LEU A 22 14.22 11.77 -7.08
N TYR A 23 13.64 11.48 -5.93
CA TYR A 23 12.31 10.86 -5.85
C TYR A 23 11.28 11.77 -5.21
N GLY A 24 11.68 12.97 -4.84
CA GLY A 24 10.79 13.88 -4.15
C GLY A 24 10.73 13.58 -2.65
N SER A 25 10.00 14.40 -1.95
CA SER A 25 9.90 14.29 -0.49
C SER A 25 8.58 13.69 -0.02
N THR A 26 7.76 13.20 -0.93
CA THR A 26 6.50 12.56 -0.57
C THR A 26 6.79 11.28 0.20
N THR A 27 6.22 11.17 1.39
CA THR A 27 6.40 9.99 2.24
C THR A 27 5.24 9.03 2.07
N LEU A 28 5.42 7.83 2.62
CA LEU A 28 4.32 6.87 2.63
C LEU A 28 3.11 7.43 3.38
N ALA A 29 3.35 8.13 4.48
CA ALA A 29 2.26 8.74 5.23
C ALA A 29 1.48 9.72 4.38
N ASP A 30 2.17 10.48 3.53
CA ASP A 30 1.50 11.41 2.63
C ASP A 30 0.61 10.69 1.64
N ILE A 31 1.12 9.59 1.08
CA ILE A 31 0.35 8.78 0.13
C ILE A 31 -0.87 8.19 0.81
N GLU A 32 -0.68 7.62 1.99
CA GLU A 32 -1.78 7.02 2.72
C GLU A 32 -2.85 8.05 3.07
N ASN A 33 -2.41 9.24 3.44
CA ASN A 33 -3.36 10.30 3.76
C ASN A 33 -4.16 10.72 2.53
N ASP A 34 -3.50 10.84 1.39
CA ASP A 34 -4.19 11.21 0.14
C ASP A 34 -5.25 10.17 -0.22
N VAL A 35 -4.91 8.90 -0.11
CA VAL A 35 -5.86 7.82 -0.41
C VAL A 35 -7.00 7.82 0.60
N ARG A 36 -6.67 8.07 1.87
CA ARG A 36 -7.70 8.11 2.92
C ARG A 36 -8.69 9.24 2.67
N VAL A 37 -8.20 10.41 2.33
CA VAL A 37 -9.07 11.55 2.04
C VAL A 37 -9.98 11.23 0.86
N ALA A 38 -9.44 10.65 -0.20
CA ALA A 38 -10.23 10.28 -1.36
C ALA A 38 -11.28 9.24 -1.00
N ALA A 39 -10.91 8.25 -0.19
CA ALA A 39 -11.83 7.21 0.21
C ALA A 39 -12.97 7.79 1.06
N GLN A 40 -12.64 8.65 2.00
CA GLN A 40 -13.64 9.27 2.87
C GLN A 40 -14.58 10.17 2.09
N ALA A 41 -14.04 10.89 1.10
CA ALA A 41 -14.87 11.74 0.25
C ALA A 41 -15.89 10.92 -0.53
N ALA A 42 -15.56 9.68 -0.84
CA ALA A 42 -16.47 8.77 -1.55
C ALA A 42 -17.34 7.97 -0.59
N GLY A 43 -17.22 8.18 0.72
CA GLY A 43 -18.04 7.48 1.71
C GLY A 43 -17.52 6.12 2.10
N HIS A 44 -16.23 5.86 1.90
CA HIS A 44 -15.63 4.57 2.24
C HIS A 44 -14.70 4.69 3.42
N GLN A 45 -14.41 3.54 4.05
CA GLN A 45 -13.42 3.45 5.11
C GLN A 45 -12.14 2.86 4.54
N LEU A 46 -10.99 3.35 5.02
CA LEU A 46 -9.71 2.87 4.56
C LEU A 46 -8.86 2.43 5.74
N GLU A 47 -8.32 1.21 5.64
CA GLU A 47 -7.26 0.74 6.51
C GLU A 47 -5.98 0.66 5.69
N THR A 48 -4.85 0.89 6.34
CA THR A 48 -3.56 0.80 5.66
C THR A 48 -2.66 -0.16 6.41
N PHE A 49 -1.78 -0.83 5.67
CA PHE A 49 -0.81 -1.75 6.22
C PHE A 49 0.44 -1.72 5.36
N GLN A 50 1.59 -1.67 5.98
CA GLN A 50 2.86 -1.66 5.26
C GLN A 50 3.78 -2.70 5.88
N THR A 51 4.47 -3.45 5.04
CA THR A 51 5.42 -4.43 5.53
C THR A 51 6.53 -4.63 4.50
N ASN A 52 7.71 -5.00 5.00
CA ASN A 52 8.81 -5.39 4.14
C ASN A 52 8.86 -6.90 3.95
N SER A 53 7.97 -7.63 4.57
CA SER A 53 7.93 -9.09 4.52
C SER A 53 6.84 -9.55 3.58
N GLU A 54 7.21 -10.31 2.56
CA GLU A 54 6.24 -10.88 1.64
C GLU A 54 5.29 -11.82 2.38
N ALA A 55 5.80 -12.57 3.34
CA ALA A 55 4.97 -13.49 4.11
C ALA A 55 3.91 -12.75 4.90
N GLU A 56 4.28 -11.62 5.52
CA GLU A 56 3.31 -10.83 6.25
C GLU A 56 2.26 -10.23 5.33
N LEU A 57 2.66 -9.87 4.13
CA LEU A 57 1.73 -9.31 3.16
C LEU A 57 0.68 -10.36 2.80
N VAL A 58 1.11 -11.59 2.55
CA VAL A 58 0.19 -12.67 2.26
C VAL A 58 -0.75 -12.94 3.43
N ASP A 59 -0.20 -12.96 4.65
CA ASP A 59 -1.01 -13.18 5.84
C ASP A 59 -2.07 -12.09 5.99
N ARG A 60 -1.70 -10.85 5.73
CA ARG A 60 -2.64 -9.74 5.87
C ARG A 60 -3.76 -9.84 4.85
N ILE A 61 -3.44 -10.26 3.63
CA ILE A 61 -4.45 -10.47 2.61
C ILE A 61 -5.44 -11.54 3.07
N GLN A 62 -4.93 -12.62 3.63
CA GLN A 62 -5.80 -13.70 4.10
C GLN A 62 -6.68 -13.25 5.26
N GLN A 63 -6.13 -12.43 6.16
CA GLN A 63 -6.90 -11.91 7.27
C GLN A 63 -7.99 -10.97 6.80
N ALA A 64 -7.74 -10.26 5.72
CA ALA A 64 -8.69 -9.28 5.20
C ALA A 64 -9.85 -9.93 4.46
N ALA A 65 -9.68 -11.18 4.03
CA ALA A 65 -10.73 -11.87 3.30
C ALA A 65 -11.98 -11.93 4.18
N GLY A 66 -13.08 -11.41 3.66
CA GLY A 66 -14.33 -11.38 4.38
C GLY A 66 -14.50 -10.19 5.32
N SER A 67 -13.45 -9.42 5.57
CA SER A 67 -13.56 -8.26 6.46
C SER A 67 -13.44 -6.94 5.71
N VAL A 68 -12.90 -6.96 4.50
CA VAL A 68 -12.85 -5.77 3.65
C VAL A 68 -13.49 -6.09 2.31
N ASP A 69 -13.92 -5.05 1.62
CA ASP A 69 -14.59 -5.22 0.33
C ASP A 69 -13.60 -5.21 -0.82
N PHE A 70 -12.52 -4.43 -0.68
CA PHE A 70 -11.50 -4.30 -1.73
C PHE A 70 -10.13 -4.18 -1.12
N ILE A 71 -9.15 -4.72 -1.81
CA ILE A 71 -7.75 -4.61 -1.43
C ILE A 71 -7.03 -3.86 -2.54
N LEU A 72 -6.33 -2.78 -2.16
CA LEU A 72 -5.48 -2.02 -3.04
C LEU A 72 -4.05 -2.41 -2.72
N LEU A 73 -3.31 -2.87 -3.72
CA LEU A 73 -1.95 -3.33 -3.49
C LEU A 73 -0.96 -2.43 -4.17
N ASN A 74 -0.06 -1.86 -3.39
CA ASN A 74 1.10 -1.15 -3.90
C ASN A 74 2.31 -2.03 -3.62
N PRO A 75 2.82 -2.76 -4.61
CA PRO A 75 3.81 -3.80 -4.34
C PRO A 75 5.21 -3.28 -4.00
N GLY A 76 5.49 -2.02 -4.30
CA GLY A 76 6.80 -1.48 -3.96
C GLY A 76 7.92 -2.29 -4.58
N ALA A 77 8.88 -2.68 -3.75
CA ALA A 77 10.08 -3.36 -4.22
C ALA A 77 9.84 -4.77 -4.71
N LEU A 78 8.67 -5.34 -4.47
CA LEU A 78 8.39 -6.69 -4.96
C LEU A 78 8.44 -6.75 -6.48
N THR A 79 8.09 -5.65 -7.14
CA THR A 79 8.11 -5.63 -8.59
C THR A 79 9.52 -5.63 -9.14
N HIS A 80 10.51 -5.32 -8.31
CA HIS A 80 11.90 -5.26 -8.75
C HIS A 80 12.63 -6.56 -8.56
N THR A 81 12.13 -7.41 -7.68
CA THR A 81 12.80 -8.67 -7.39
C THR A 81 12.24 -9.82 -8.18
N ARG A 82 11.17 -9.59 -8.90
CA ARG A 82 10.51 -10.61 -9.68
C ARG A 82 10.61 -10.32 -11.15
N ASP A 83 10.23 -11.27 -11.92
CA ASP A 83 9.96 -11.03 -13.30
C ASP A 83 8.83 -10.01 -13.37
N ARG A 84 9.04 -8.99 -14.14
CA ARG A 84 8.14 -7.86 -14.15
C ARG A 84 6.83 -8.09 -14.84
N LYS A 85 6.59 -9.21 -15.40
CA LYS A 85 5.50 -9.34 -16.32
C LYS A 85 4.17 -9.59 -15.68
N SER A 86 4.06 -9.89 -14.47
CA SER A 86 2.78 -10.29 -13.93
C SER A 86 2.41 -9.50 -12.72
N VAL A 87 2.68 -8.27 -12.74
CA VAL A 87 2.31 -7.42 -11.64
C VAL A 87 0.88 -6.98 -11.82
N VAL A 88 0.09 -7.23 -10.87
CA VAL A 88 -1.31 -6.85 -10.96
C VAL A 88 -1.75 -6.22 -9.69
#